data_d8e982214a28c792434b2649bd2fb485
#
_entry.id   d8e982214a28c792434b2649bd2fb485
#
_cell.length_a   1.000
_cell.length_b   1.000
_cell.length_c   1.000
_cell.angle_alpha   90.00
_cell.angle_beta   90.00
_cell.angle_gamma   90.00
#
_symmetry.space_group_name_H-M   'P 1'
#
loop_
_entity.id
_entity.type
_entity.pdbx_description
1 polymer ?
#
loop_
_entity_poly.entity_id
_entity_poly.type
_entity_poly.pdbx_seq_one_letter_code
_entity_poly.pdbx_strand_id
1 'polypeptide(L)'
;MVIEEIACQNGDGIIAKVTINRPDKLNALNQEVVKSLKEMCNWAEENDSVRCVIITGARPNPPPEGKRAKPHAFVAGADITEFAGKNSEEIRELFRDNAIEAIWNLSKPTIAMVDGFALGGGCEVACSCDIRVASTRAIFGTPEIKLGLIPGYGGSQRLVHLVGYGRAMEMMMTGNNVSSEEAYRMGLANHLCEPEDLESKVIELAETIASKSMNTMKVAKKTIRAALDNGITEGVEIEAIAFASLFDTEDQEIGVQAFLTRTEPEWKHR
;
A
#
# COMPACT_ATOMS: atom_id res chain seq x y z
N MET A 1 -6.35 12.26 9.37
CA MET A 1 -5.37 11.16 9.31
C MET A 1 -4.49 11.21 10.54
N VAL A 2 -3.97 10.08 11.01
CA VAL A 2 -3.05 9.99 12.17
C VAL A 2 -1.79 9.28 11.71
N ILE A 3 -0.61 9.81 12.06
CA ILE A 3 0.68 9.18 11.83
C ILE A 3 1.27 8.83 13.20
N GLU A 4 1.61 7.58 13.39
CA GLU A 4 2.30 7.04 14.54
C GLU A 4 3.72 6.63 14.09
N GLU A 5 4.73 7.19 14.72
CA GLU A 5 6.13 6.85 14.48
C GLU A 5 6.56 5.76 15.45
N ILE A 6 6.91 4.59 14.92
CA ILE A 6 7.37 3.43 15.68
C ILE A 6 8.87 3.31 15.47
N ALA A 7 9.66 3.43 16.54
CA ALA A 7 11.11 3.25 16.45
C ALA A 7 11.46 1.81 16.02
N CYS A 8 12.34 1.67 15.05
CA CYS A 8 12.81 0.35 14.60
C CYS A 8 13.57 -0.36 15.73
N GLN A 9 13.28 -1.66 15.93
CA GLN A 9 13.94 -2.48 16.95
C GLN A 9 15.26 -3.09 16.42
N ASN A 10 15.30 -3.38 15.11
CA ASN A 10 16.42 -4.06 14.46
C ASN A 10 17.09 -3.15 13.43
N GLY A 11 17.57 -1.99 13.87
CA GLY A 11 18.19 -0.99 13.01
C GLY A 11 17.93 0.44 13.50
N ASP A 12 18.26 1.41 12.67
CA ASP A 12 17.96 2.81 12.92
C ASP A 12 16.68 3.26 12.19
N GLY A 13 16.13 4.39 12.59
CA GLY A 13 14.98 5.00 11.93
C GLY A 13 13.63 4.57 12.51
N ILE A 14 12.58 4.79 11.71
CA ILE A 14 11.19 4.62 12.13
C ILE A 14 10.34 3.88 11.07
N ILE A 15 9.34 3.16 11.56
CA ILE A 15 8.22 2.66 10.78
C ILE A 15 7.07 3.67 10.96
N ALA A 16 6.57 4.24 9.87
CA ALA A 16 5.48 5.19 9.89
C ALA A 16 4.14 4.45 9.73
N LYS A 17 3.35 4.33 10.80
CA LYS A 17 2.00 3.76 10.75
C LYS A 17 0.98 4.88 10.53
N VAL A 18 0.37 4.85 9.37
CA VAL A 18 -0.56 5.87 8.86
C VAL A 18 -1.98 5.34 8.92
N THR A 19 -2.82 5.97 9.73
CA THR A 19 -4.21 5.58 9.93
C THR A 19 -5.15 6.59 9.28
N ILE A 20 -5.92 6.15 8.29
CA ILE A 20 -7.03 6.90 7.73
C ILE A 20 -8.15 6.90 8.76
N ASN A 21 -8.47 8.06 9.33
CA ASN A 21 -9.31 8.17 10.53
C ASN A 21 -10.65 8.86 10.24
N ARG A 22 -11.54 8.14 9.55
CA ARG A 22 -12.96 8.51 9.33
C ARG A 22 -13.88 7.30 9.61
N PRO A 23 -13.84 6.71 10.82
CA PRO A 23 -14.53 5.45 11.10
C PRO A 23 -16.06 5.57 10.93
N ASP A 24 -16.63 6.75 11.14
CA ASP A 24 -18.04 7.02 10.91
C ASP A 24 -18.48 7.00 9.44
N LYS A 25 -17.52 7.09 8.53
CA LYS A 25 -17.68 6.99 7.07
C LYS A 25 -16.97 5.77 6.49
N LEU A 26 -16.70 4.74 7.32
CA LEU A 26 -15.96 3.55 6.92
C LEU A 26 -14.62 3.88 6.26
N ASN A 27 -13.96 4.93 6.74
CA ASN A 27 -12.69 5.47 6.24
C ASN A 27 -12.69 5.87 4.75
N ALA A 28 -13.86 6.22 4.19
CA ALA A 28 -13.99 6.61 2.79
C ALA A 28 -13.11 7.82 2.45
N LEU A 29 -12.56 7.82 1.24
CA LEU A 29 -11.69 8.85 0.69
C LEU A 29 -12.52 10.06 0.27
N ASN A 30 -12.36 11.17 0.98
CA ASN A 30 -12.77 12.50 0.53
C ASN A 30 -11.53 13.34 0.18
N GLN A 31 -11.72 14.54 -0.34
CA GLN A 31 -10.62 15.42 -0.75
C GLN A 31 -9.63 15.72 0.39
N GLU A 32 -10.11 15.82 1.63
CA GLU A 32 -9.26 16.05 2.80
C GLU A 32 -8.33 14.84 3.06
N VAL A 33 -8.86 13.60 2.98
CA VAL A 33 -8.06 12.38 3.12
C VAL A 33 -7.06 12.25 1.96
N VAL A 34 -7.50 12.51 0.72
CA VAL A 34 -6.62 12.48 -0.46
C VAL A 34 -5.46 13.46 -0.30
N LYS A 35 -5.74 14.70 0.11
CA LYS A 35 -4.70 15.70 0.39
C LYS A 35 -3.75 15.24 1.50
N SER A 36 -4.30 14.75 2.62
CA SER A 36 -3.49 14.28 3.75
C SER A 36 -2.61 13.07 3.40
N LEU A 37 -3.09 12.14 2.56
CA LEU A 37 -2.28 11.01 2.07
C LEU A 37 -1.12 11.51 1.22
N LYS A 38 -1.33 12.51 0.38
CA LYS A 38 -0.27 13.09 -0.43
C LYS A 38 0.78 13.82 0.42
N GLU A 39 0.33 14.63 1.39
CA GLU A 39 1.22 15.30 2.35
C GLU A 39 2.05 14.28 3.13
N MET A 40 1.44 13.15 3.52
CA MET A 40 2.14 12.03 4.15
C MET A 40 3.21 11.42 3.23
N CYS A 41 2.88 11.19 1.95
CA CYS A 41 3.84 10.65 1.00
C CYS A 41 5.06 11.60 0.84
N ASN A 42 4.81 12.90 0.72
CA ASN A 42 5.88 13.89 0.63
C ASN A 42 6.76 13.90 1.90
N TRP A 43 6.11 13.92 3.08
CA TRP A 43 6.82 13.84 4.36
C TRP A 43 7.67 12.55 4.47
N ALA A 44 7.11 11.40 4.10
CA ALA A 44 7.82 10.14 4.16
C ALA A 44 8.98 10.07 3.15
N GLU A 45 8.84 10.68 1.97
CA GLU A 45 9.89 10.74 0.96
C GLU A 45 11.07 11.60 1.44
N GLU A 46 10.79 12.76 2.04
CA GLU A 46 11.79 13.73 2.52
C GLU A 46 12.43 13.32 3.85
N ASN A 47 11.79 12.46 4.64
CA ASN A 47 12.29 12.05 5.96
C ASN A 47 13.18 10.81 5.84
N ASP A 48 14.50 11.03 5.91
CA ASP A 48 15.49 9.95 5.82
C ASP A 48 15.41 8.92 6.95
N SER A 49 14.73 9.23 8.06
CA SER A 49 14.52 8.26 9.14
C SER A 49 13.41 7.24 8.83
N VAL A 50 12.51 7.50 7.88
CA VAL A 50 11.42 6.56 7.53
C VAL A 50 11.99 5.37 6.77
N ARG A 51 11.80 4.17 7.32
CA ARG A 51 12.23 2.87 6.74
C ARG A 51 11.10 2.13 6.05
N CYS A 52 9.89 2.23 6.55
CA CYS A 52 8.71 1.58 6.00
C CYS A 52 7.45 2.39 6.34
N VAL A 53 6.47 2.40 5.46
CA VAL A 53 5.16 3.03 5.68
C VAL A 53 4.09 1.95 5.74
N ILE A 54 3.33 1.92 6.82
CA ILE A 54 2.14 1.07 6.98
C ILE A 54 0.91 1.94 6.80
N ILE A 55 -0.01 1.56 5.91
CA ILE A 55 -1.28 2.27 5.71
C ILE A 55 -2.42 1.38 6.22
N THR A 56 -3.29 1.95 7.04
CA THR A 56 -4.47 1.25 7.59
C THR A 56 -5.66 2.18 7.78
N GLY A 57 -6.83 1.60 8.08
CA GLY A 57 -8.05 2.32 8.46
C GLY A 57 -8.29 2.29 9.96
N ALA A 58 -8.83 3.37 10.52
CA ALA A 58 -9.24 3.42 11.91
C ALA A 58 -10.32 2.39 12.20
N ARG A 59 -10.24 1.76 13.38
CA ARG A 59 -11.29 0.86 13.86
C ARG A 59 -12.62 1.62 14.06
N PRO A 60 -13.78 0.96 13.90
CA PRO A 60 -15.06 1.59 14.14
C PRO A 60 -15.18 2.05 15.59
N ASN A 61 -15.81 3.19 15.78
CA ASN A 61 -16.15 3.66 17.12
C ASN A 61 -17.11 2.68 17.83
N PRO A 62 -17.03 2.55 19.16
CA PRO A 62 -18.01 1.79 19.93
C PRO A 62 -19.42 2.25 19.58
N PRO A 63 -20.38 1.33 19.36
CA PRO A 63 -21.73 1.70 19.01
C PRO A 63 -22.42 2.40 20.21
N PRO A 64 -23.30 3.37 19.94
CA PRO A 64 -24.20 3.88 20.97
C PRO A 64 -25.07 2.74 21.53
N GLU A 65 -25.53 2.89 22.77
CA GLU A 65 -26.37 1.92 23.42
C GLU A 65 -27.58 1.50 22.56
N GLY A 66 -27.79 0.20 22.41
CA GLY A 66 -28.87 -0.39 21.61
C GLY A 66 -28.61 -0.37 20.08
N LYS A 67 -27.48 0.12 19.59
CA LYS A 67 -27.13 0.08 18.17
C LYS A 67 -26.08 -0.99 17.87
N ARG A 68 -26.11 -1.50 16.62
CA ARG A 68 -25.05 -2.40 16.13
C ARG A 68 -23.77 -1.63 15.86
N ALA A 69 -22.63 -2.26 16.12
CA ALA A 69 -21.32 -1.75 15.70
C ALA A 69 -21.27 -1.60 14.17
N LYS A 70 -20.60 -0.58 13.70
CA LYS A 70 -20.25 -0.45 12.28
C LYS A 70 -19.25 -1.55 11.89
N PRO A 71 -19.29 -2.02 10.65
CA PRO A 71 -18.28 -2.97 10.18
C PRO A 71 -16.89 -2.33 10.18
N HIS A 72 -15.87 -3.17 10.29
CA HIS A 72 -14.48 -2.75 10.08
C HIS A 72 -14.27 -2.37 8.62
N ALA A 73 -13.47 -1.36 8.39
CA ALA A 73 -13.06 -0.95 7.05
C ALA A 73 -11.61 -0.46 7.06
N PHE A 74 -10.83 -1.01 6.17
CA PHE A 74 -9.58 -0.37 5.74
C PHE A 74 -9.93 0.95 5.08
N VAL A 75 -10.58 0.91 3.92
CA VAL A 75 -11.18 2.04 3.21
C VAL A 75 -12.35 1.50 2.37
N ALA A 76 -13.56 1.97 2.60
CA ALA A 76 -14.75 1.46 1.90
C ALA A 76 -15.06 2.16 0.56
N GLY A 77 -14.10 2.87 -0.01
CA GLY A 77 -14.22 3.53 -1.31
C GLY A 77 -14.02 5.04 -1.25
N ALA A 78 -14.29 5.69 -2.36
CA ALA A 78 -14.37 7.14 -2.43
C ALA A 78 -15.68 7.65 -1.78
N ASP A 79 -15.67 8.86 -1.26
CA ASP A 79 -16.89 9.51 -0.75
C ASP A 79 -17.72 9.98 -1.96
N ILE A 80 -18.69 9.16 -2.36
CA ILE A 80 -19.52 9.36 -3.56
C ILE A 80 -20.27 10.70 -3.53
N THR A 81 -20.51 11.28 -2.35
CA THR A 81 -21.19 12.57 -2.24
C THR A 81 -20.40 13.70 -2.90
N GLU A 82 -19.10 13.56 -3.04
CA GLU A 82 -18.24 14.53 -3.72
C GLU A 82 -18.31 14.46 -5.26
N PHE A 83 -18.91 13.40 -5.82
CA PHE A 83 -19.07 13.23 -7.28
C PHE A 83 -20.43 13.71 -7.79
N ALA A 84 -21.41 13.83 -6.89
CA ALA A 84 -22.77 14.18 -7.27
C ALA A 84 -22.84 15.53 -8.00
N GLY A 85 -23.48 15.53 -9.18
CA GLY A 85 -23.68 16.73 -10.01
C GLY A 85 -22.46 17.24 -10.77
N LYS A 86 -21.30 16.56 -10.67
CA LYS A 86 -20.09 16.94 -11.40
C LYS A 86 -20.09 16.37 -12.82
N ASN A 87 -19.54 17.13 -13.75
CA ASN A 87 -19.29 16.70 -15.12
C ASN A 87 -17.90 16.04 -15.26
N SER A 88 -17.59 15.54 -16.46
CA SER A 88 -16.34 14.82 -16.74
C SER A 88 -15.07 15.66 -16.54
N GLU A 89 -15.13 16.97 -16.82
CA GLU A 89 -14.00 17.88 -16.66
C GLU A 89 -13.72 18.13 -15.18
N GLU A 90 -14.75 18.40 -14.40
CA GLU A 90 -14.65 18.58 -12.94
C GLU A 90 -14.15 17.33 -12.23
N ILE A 91 -14.62 16.14 -12.64
CA ILE A 91 -14.13 14.86 -12.11
C ILE A 91 -12.66 14.66 -12.50
N ARG A 92 -12.29 14.90 -13.74
CA ARG A 92 -10.89 14.77 -14.19
C ARG A 92 -9.94 15.67 -13.40
N GLU A 93 -10.39 16.87 -13.03
CA GLU A 93 -9.60 17.77 -12.18
C GLU A 93 -9.39 17.19 -10.77
N LEU A 94 -10.44 16.60 -10.16
CA LEU A 94 -10.33 15.94 -8.86
C LEU A 94 -9.34 14.79 -8.85
N PHE A 95 -9.20 14.08 -9.98
CA PHE A 95 -8.31 12.93 -10.12
C PHE A 95 -6.90 13.30 -10.61
N ARG A 96 -6.67 14.56 -11.03
CA ARG A 96 -5.36 15.01 -11.52
C ARG A 96 -4.27 14.89 -10.46
N ASP A 97 -4.60 15.21 -9.21
CA ASP A 97 -3.71 15.20 -8.07
C ASP A 97 -3.93 13.95 -7.22
N ASN A 98 -3.58 12.81 -7.78
CA ASN A 98 -3.94 11.49 -7.29
C ASN A 98 -3.00 11.03 -6.15
N ALA A 99 -3.51 10.99 -4.91
CA ALA A 99 -2.76 10.50 -3.76
C ALA A 99 -2.39 9.01 -3.85
N ILE A 100 -3.16 8.21 -4.61
CA ILE A 100 -2.87 6.79 -4.80
C ILE A 100 -1.64 6.62 -5.69
N GLU A 101 -1.46 7.48 -6.69
CA GLU A 101 -0.21 7.56 -7.45
C GLU A 101 0.97 8.02 -6.58
N ALA A 102 0.74 8.92 -5.61
CA ALA A 102 1.79 9.31 -4.67
C ALA A 102 2.25 8.12 -3.80
N ILE A 103 1.33 7.28 -3.31
CA ILE A 103 1.66 6.05 -2.59
C ILE A 103 2.43 5.08 -3.50
N TRP A 104 1.96 4.89 -4.73
CA TRP A 104 2.64 4.04 -5.71
C TRP A 104 4.06 4.53 -5.98
N ASN A 105 4.27 5.82 -6.18
CA ASN A 105 5.56 6.40 -6.54
C ASN A 105 6.50 6.63 -5.34
N LEU A 106 6.03 6.45 -4.10
CA LEU A 106 6.88 6.58 -2.92
C LEU A 106 8.08 5.62 -3.01
N SER A 107 9.28 6.13 -2.83
CA SER A 107 10.50 5.29 -2.90
C SER A 107 10.65 4.35 -1.71
N LYS A 108 10.03 4.70 -0.58
CA LYS A 108 10.03 3.89 0.64
C LYS A 108 9.10 2.68 0.49
N PRO A 109 9.42 1.53 1.11
CA PRO A 109 8.52 0.37 1.17
C PRO A 109 7.18 0.70 1.82
N THR A 110 6.09 0.14 1.27
CA THR A 110 4.73 0.38 1.75
C THR A 110 3.99 -0.92 2.01
N ILE A 111 3.28 -1.00 3.14
CA ILE A 111 2.45 -2.15 3.52
C ILE A 111 1.02 -1.68 3.77
N ALA A 112 0.05 -2.27 3.05
CA ALA A 112 -1.35 -2.12 3.38
C ALA A 112 -1.73 -3.15 4.48
N MET A 113 -2.12 -2.65 5.64
CA MET A 113 -2.68 -3.44 6.75
C MET A 113 -4.20 -3.42 6.64
N VAL A 114 -4.76 -4.46 6.03
CA VAL A 114 -6.16 -4.49 5.58
C VAL A 114 -7.03 -5.24 6.57
N ASP A 115 -7.90 -4.50 7.28
CA ASP A 115 -8.87 -5.06 8.22
C ASP A 115 -10.30 -4.60 7.85
N GLY A 116 -11.15 -5.55 7.46
CA GLY A 116 -12.50 -5.26 6.96
C GLY A 116 -12.54 -4.80 5.51
N PHE A 117 -13.41 -3.85 5.16
CA PHE A 117 -13.67 -3.47 3.78
C PHE A 117 -12.50 -2.71 3.13
N ALA A 118 -12.03 -3.20 1.98
CA ALA A 118 -11.14 -2.56 1.03
C ALA A 118 -11.84 -2.51 -0.33
N LEU A 119 -12.75 -1.56 -0.53
CA LEU A 119 -13.65 -1.50 -1.68
C LEU A 119 -13.39 -0.27 -2.54
N GLY A 120 -13.54 -0.40 -3.86
CA GLY A 120 -13.35 0.70 -4.80
C GLY A 120 -12.01 1.39 -4.61
N GLY A 121 -12.00 2.71 -4.39
CA GLY A 121 -10.79 3.46 -4.06
C GLY A 121 -9.97 2.87 -2.91
N GLY A 122 -10.60 2.14 -1.97
CA GLY A 122 -9.89 1.44 -0.91
C GLY A 122 -9.13 0.20 -1.41
N CYS A 123 -9.69 -0.53 -2.35
CA CYS A 123 -8.98 -1.60 -3.05
C CYS A 123 -7.81 -1.01 -3.85
N GLU A 124 -8.00 0.16 -4.46
CA GLU A 124 -6.96 0.87 -5.22
C GLU A 124 -5.81 1.36 -4.31
N VAL A 125 -6.11 1.87 -3.11
CA VAL A 125 -5.08 2.18 -2.09
C VAL A 125 -4.30 0.92 -1.71
N ALA A 126 -5.00 -0.19 -1.43
CA ALA A 126 -4.33 -1.45 -1.09
C ALA A 126 -3.43 -1.94 -2.24
N CYS A 127 -3.89 -1.88 -3.50
CA CYS A 127 -3.12 -2.27 -4.67
C CYS A 127 -1.94 -1.34 -4.98
N SER A 128 -1.95 -0.10 -4.50
CA SER A 128 -0.83 0.84 -4.67
C SER A 128 0.31 0.63 -3.67
N CYS A 129 0.06 -0.07 -2.57
CA CYS A 129 1.11 -0.50 -1.65
C CYS A 129 1.92 -1.67 -2.22
N ASP A 130 3.16 -1.83 -1.76
CA ASP A 130 4.02 -2.91 -2.23
C ASP A 130 3.54 -4.28 -1.71
N ILE A 131 3.13 -4.35 -0.45
CA ILE A 131 2.69 -5.57 0.23
C ILE A 131 1.30 -5.33 0.85
N ARG A 132 0.46 -6.36 0.83
CA ARG A 132 -0.88 -6.37 1.45
C ARG A 132 -0.97 -7.51 2.44
N VAL A 133 -1.19 -7.17 3.71
CA VAL A 133 -1.48 -8.14 4.78
C VAL A 133 -2.96 -7.97 5.15
N ALA A 134 -3.73 -9.04 5.03
CA ALA A 134 -5.17 -9.02 5.24
C ALA A 134 -5.55 -9.80 6.50
N SER A 135 -6.54 -9.31 7.24
CA SER A 135 -7.21 -10.12 8.25
C SER A 135 -8.20 -11.09 7.61
N THR A 136 -8.58 -12.18 8.30
CA THR A 136 -9.59 -13.13 7.85
C THR A 136 -10.98 -12.51 7.63
N ARG A 137 -11.24 -11.31 8.16
CA ARG A 137 -12.48 -10.55 7.90
C ARG A 137 -12.34 -9.49 6.80
N ALA A 138 -11.19 -9.38 6.14
CA ALA A 138 -11.01 -8.44 5.05
C ALA A 138 -11.84 -8.83 3.83
N ILE A 139 -12.37 -7.82 3.16
CA ILE A 139 -13.19 -7.97 1.94
C ILE A 139 -12.68 -6.99 0.92
N PHE A 140 -12.28 -7.50 -0.24
CA PHE A 140 -11.81 -6.70 -1.37
C PHE A 140 -12.87 -6.60 -2.46
N GLY A 141 -12.83 -5.56 -3.26
CA GLY A 141 -13.72 -5.44 -4.42
C GLY A 141 -13.60 -4.13 -5.15
N THR A 142 -14.11 -4.13 -6.39
CA THR A 142 -14.21 -2.95 -7.26
C THR A 142 -15.68 -2.79 -7.70
N PRO A 143 -16.57 -2.30 -6.79
CA PRO A 143 -18.01 -2.25 -7.02
C PRO A 143 -18.47 -1.08 -7.91
N GLU A 144 -17.57 -0.30 -8.49
CA GLU A 144 -17.84 0.90 -9.27
C GLU A 144 -18.84 0.66 -10.40
N ILE A 145 -18.82 -0.53 -11.01
CA ILE A 145 -19.75 -0.90 -12.09
C ILE A 145 -21.23 -0.83 -11.65
N LYS A 146 -21.52 -1.02 -10.37
CA LYS A 146 -22.87 -0.90 -9.80
C LYS A 146 -23.36 0.55 -9.78
N LEU A 147 -22.45 1.50 -9.96
CA LEU A 147 -22.73 2.94 -10.07
C LEU A 147 -22.62 3.45 -11.51
N GLY A 148 -22.42 2.55 -12.50
CA GLY A 148 -22.16 2.93 -13.89
C GLY A 148 -20.77 3.54 -14.09
N LEU A 149 -19.81 3.21 -13.22
CA LEU A 149 -18.44 3.72 -13.23
C LEU A 149 -17.43 2.56 -13.35
N ILE A 150 -16.18 2.91 -13.51
CA ILE A 150 -15.02 2.01 -13.41
C ILE A 150 -14.06 2.55 -12.33
N PRO A 151 -13.12 1.74 -11.82
CA PRO A 151 -12.05 2.24 -10.96
C PRO A 151 -11.31 3.42 -11.59
N GLY A 152 -11.07 4.48 -10.82
CA GLY A 152 -10.53 5.74 -11.35
C GLY A 152 -9.11 6.08 -10.87
N TYR A 153 -8.60 5.36 -9.88
CA TYR A 153 -7.28 5.59 -9.28
C TYR A 153 -6.23 4.52 -9.65
N GLY A 154 -6.40 3.90 -10.82
CA GLY A 154 -5.45 2.91 -11.35
C GLY A 154 -5.77 1.46 -10.98
N GLY A 155 -6.92 1.17 -10.36
CA GLY A 155 -7.32 -0.19 -9.98
C GLY A 155 -7.42 -1.13 -11.17
N SER A 156 -7.95 -0.67 -12.31
CA SER A 156 -8.03 -1.46 -13.54
C SER A 156 -6.65 -1.89 -14.07
N GLN A 157 -5.62 -1.11 -13.80
CA GLN A 157 -4.26 -1.40 -14.24
C GLN A 157 -3.54 -2.32 -13.24
N ARG A 158 -3.55 -1.95 -11.96
CA ARG A 158 -2.81 -2.70 -10.91
C ARG A 158 -3.38 -4.08 -10.65
N LEU A 159 -4.71 -4.26 -10.65
CA LEU A 159 -5.34 -5.57 -10.44
C LEU A 159 -4.93 -6.59 -11.49
N VAL A 160 -4.84 -6.20 -12.77
CA VAL A 160 -4.43 -7.13 -13.83
C VAL A 160 -3.03 -7.71 -13.56
N HIS A 161 -2.10 -6.89 -13.06
CA HIS A 161 -0.75 -7.36 -12.71
C HIS A 161 -0.73 -8.22 -11.44
N LEU A 162 -1.61 -7.95 -10.48
CA LEU A 162 -1.63 -8.68 -9.21
C LEU A 162 -2.33 -10.03 -9.32
N VAL A 163 -3.49 -10.09 -10.01
CA VAL A 163 -4.36 -11.28 -10.00
C VAL A 163 -4.54 -11.92 -11.39
N GLY A 164 -3.98 -11.31 -12.41
CA GLY A 164 -4.13 -11.72 -13.81
C GLY A 164 -5.44 -11.23 -14.43
N TYR A 165 -5.47 -11.22 -15.78
CA TYR A 165 -6.52 -10.64 -16.58
C TYR A 165 -7.92 -11.17 -16.23
N GLY A 166 -8.11 -12.50 -16.19
CA GLY A 166 -9.42 -13.11 -16.01
C GLY A 166 -10.07 -12.74 -14.67
N ARG A 167 -9.31 -12.76 -13.58
CA ARG A 167 -9.83 -12.42 -12.25
C ARG A 167 -10.09 -10.91 -12.10
N ALA A 168 -9.21 -10.09 -12.65
CA ALA A 168 -9.43 -8.64 -12.68
C ALA A 168 -10.71 -8.28 -13.46
N MET A 169 -10.94 -8.91 -14.62
CA MET A 169 -12.17 -8.73 -15.40
C MET A 169 -13.42 -9.17 -14.62
N GLU A 170 -13.38 -10.34 -13.97
CA GLU A 170 -14.50 -10.82 -13.17
C GLU A 170 -14.83 -9.85 -12.03
N MET A 171 -13.85 -9.41 -11.26
CA MET A 171 -14.05 -8.44 -10.18
C MET A 171 -14.69 -7.14 -10.69
N MET A 172 -14.19 -6.59 -11.79
CA MET A 172 -14.65 -5.30 -12.33
C MET A 172 -16.02 -5.41 -13.01
N MET A 173 -16.26 -6.47 -13.80
CA MET A 173 -17.52 -6.60 -14.55
C MET A 173 -18.70 -6.99 -13.67
N THR A 174 -18.45 -7.77 -12.60
CA THR A 174 -19.51 -8.19 -11.69
C THR A 174 -19.70 -7.21 -10.54
N GLY A 175 -18.63 -6.50 -10.14
CA GLY A 175 -18.60 -5.70 -8.93
C GLY A 175 -18.79 -6.54 -7.66
N ASN A 176 -18.55 -7.85 -7.72
CA ASN A 176 -18.67 -8.74 -6.58
C ASN A 176 -17.51 -8.56 -5.62
N ASN A 177 -17.80 -8.76 -4.36
CA ASN A 177 -16.79 -8.77 -3.32
C ASN A 177 -16.01 -10.09 -3.34
N VAL A 178 -14.71 -9.99 -2.98
CA VAL A 178 -13.79 -11.11 -2.85
C VAL A 178 -13.43 -11.26 -1.37
N SER A 179 -13.55 -12.47 -0.83
CA SER A 179 -13.16 -12.76 0.56
C SER A 179 -11.62 -12.67 0.73
N SER A 180 -11.19 -12.55 1.96
CA SER A 180 -9.76 -12.53 2.31
C SER A 180 -9.02 -13.80 1.88
N GLU A 181 -9.66 -14.98 2.04
CA GLU A 181 -9.11 -16.28 1.64
C GLU A 181 -8.92 -16.35 0.12
N GLU A 182 -9.93 -15.90 -0.64
CA GLU A 182 -9.83 -15.87 -2.09
C GLU A 182 -8.81 -14.82 -2.55
N ALA A 183 -8.76 -13.65 -1.90
CA ALA A 183 -7.75 -12.63 -2.17
C ALA A 183 -6.32 -13.14 -1.94
N TYR A 184 -6.11 -13.92 -0.88
CA TYR A 184 -4.84 -14.58 -0.61
C TYR A 184 -4.53 -15.66 -1.67
N ARG A 185 -5.52 -16.53 -1.99
CA ARG A 185 -5.37 -17.60 -2.97
C ARG A 185 -5.02 -17.10 -4.37
N MET A 186 -5.54 -15.95 -4.77
CA MET A 186 -5.27 -15.37 -6.11
C MET A 186 -4.09 -14.40 -6.15
N GLY A 187 -3.40 -14.17 -5.02
CA GLY A 187 -2.24 -13.30 -4.95
C GLY A 187 -2.56 -11.80 -4.77
N LEU A 188 -3.81 -11.45 -4.55
CA LEU A 188 -4.18 -10.07 -4.21
C LEU A 188 -3.67 -9.69 -2.81
N ALA A 189 -3.78 -10.58 -1.83
CA ALA A 189 -3.14 -10.44 -0.52
C ALA A 189 -1.88 -11.30 -0.44
N ASN A 190 -0.80 -10.76 0.13
CA ASN A 190 0.47 -11.49 0.31
C ASN A 190 0.45 -12.37 1.56
N HIS A 191 -0.29 -11.94 2.60
CA HIS A 191 -0.44 -12.67 3.85
C HIS A 191 -1.89 -12.59 4.33
N LEU A 192 -2.31 -13.64 5.03
CA LEU A 192 -3.60 -13.76 5.70
C LEU A 192 -3.37 -14.17 7.15
N CYS A 193 -4.02 -13.51 8.11
CA CYS A 193 -3.95 -13.85 9.54
C CYS A 193 -5.25 -13.48 10.25
N GLU A 194 -5.38 -13.92 11.50
CA GLU A 194 -6.52 -13.51 12.31
C GLU A 194 -6.46 -12.01 12.64
N PRO A 195 -7.61 -11.35 12.85
CA PRO A 195 -7.66 -9.91 13.11
C PRO A 195 -6.84 -9.46 14.33
N GLU A 196 -6.71 -10.33 15.33
CA GLU A 196 -5.96 -10.10 16.56
C GLU A 196 -4.44 -10.08 16.29
N ASP A 197 -3.97 -10.84 15.30
CA ASP A 197 -2.57 -10.99 14.95
C ASP A 197 -2.12 -10.03 13.84
N LEU A 198 -3.06 -9.32 13.20
CA LEU A 198 -2.79 -8.51 12.01
C LEU A 198 -1.71 -7.45 12.26
N GLU A 199 -1.83 -6.69 13.33
CA GLU A 199 -0.91 -5.59 13.63
C GLU A 199 0.50 -6.12 13.96
N SER A 200 0.59 -7.16 14.80
CA SER A 200 1.88 -7.79 15.15
C SER A 200 2.58 -8.36 13.91
N LYS A 201 1.82 -9.01 13.02
CA LYS A 201 2.36 -9.57 11.76
C LYS A 201 2.88 -8.48 10.82
N VAL A 202 2.17 -7.37 10.71
CA VAL A 202 2.58 -6.24 9.88
C VAL A 202 3.82 -5.56 10.44
N ILE A 203 3.89 -5.36 11.75
CA ILE A 203 5.06 -4.77 12.42
C ILE A 203 6.29 -5.69 12.24
N GLU A 204 6.16 -7.02 12.45
CA GLU A 204 7.24 -7.98 12.22
C GLU A 204 7.81 -7.89 10.79
N LEU A 205 6.91 -7.79 9.80
CA LEU A 205 7.31 -7.64 8.40
C LEU A 205 7.98 -6.29 8.13
N ALA A 206 7.44 -5.21 8.68
CA ALA A 206 8.01 -3.88 8.55
C ALA A 206 9.40 -3.78 9.21
N GLU A 207 9.61 -4.40 10.38
CA GLU A 207 10.91 -4.52 11.04
C GLU A 207 11.92 -5.29 10.18
N THR A 208 11.48 -6.39 9.58
CA THR A 208 12.32 -7.17 8.66
C THR A 208 12.78 -6.32 7.47
N ILE A 209 11.89 -5.50 6.91
CA ILE A 209 12.21 -4.57 5.82
C ILE A 209 13.12 -3.46 6.32
N ALA A 210 12.80 -2.85 7.46
CA ALA A 210 13.53 -1.74 8.05
C ALA A 210 14.98 -2.11 8.43
N SER A 211 15.25 -3.39 8.72
CA SER A 211 16.60 -3.89 9.04
C SER A 211 17.54 -3.96 7.83
N LYS A 212 17.10 -3.58 6.63
CA LYS A 212 17.90 -3.63 5.39
C LYS A 212 18.36 -2.23 4.97
N SER A 213 19.39 -2.17 4.10
CA SER A 213 19.81 -0.92 3.48
C SER A 213 18.66 -0.24 2.76
N MET A 214 18.32 0.99 3.16
CA MET A 214 17.25 1.76 2.50
C MET A 214 17.65 2.14 1.07
N ASN A 215 18.92 2.41 0.83
CA ASN A 215 19.42 2.70 -0.52
C ASN A 215 19.18 1.50 -1.45
N THR A 216 19.59 0.31 -1.03
CA THR A 216 19.35 -0.93 -1.79
C THR A 216 17.84 -1.21 -1.95
N MET A 217 17.03 -0.95 -0.92
CA MET A 217 15.58 -1.15 -0.97
C MET A 217 14.90 -0.24 -2.00
N LYS A 218 15.29 1.04 -2.08
CA LYS A 218 14.80 1.98 -3.10
C LYS A 218 15.13 1.50 -4.52
N VAL A 219 16.36 1.04 -4.74
CA VAL A 219 16.81 0.51 -6.03
C VAL A 219 16.02 -0.75 -6.39
N ALA A 220 15.87 -1.70 -5.46
CA ALA A 220 15.12 -2.93 -5.66
C ALA A 220 13.65 -2.65 -6.02
N LYS A 221 12.97 -1.75 -5.27
CA LYS A 221 11.60 -1.36 -5.55
C LYS A 221 11.43 -0.77 -6.96
N LYS A 222 12.31 0.15 -7.34
CA LYS A 222 12.31 0.76 -8.68
C LYS A 222 12.52 -0.27 -9.78
N THR A 223 13.49 -1.17 -9.59
CA THR A 223 13.83 -2.22 -10.56
C THR A 223 12.69 -3.22 -10.75
N ILE A 224 12.07 -3.70 -9.64
CA ILE A 224 10.93 -4.62 -9.73
C ILE A 224 9.75 -3.96 -10.44
N ARG A 225 9.48 -2.68 -10.18
CA ARG A 225 8.39 -1.96 -10.84
C ARG A 225 8.62 -1.75 -12.33
N ALA A 226 9.87 -1.60 -12.76
CA ALA A 226 10.18 -1.52 -14.17
C ALA A 226 9.73 -2.75 -14.98
N ALA A 227 9.59 -3.91 -14.34
CA ALA A 227 9.07 -5.13 -14.96
C ALA A 227 7.57 -5.02 -15.36
N LEU A 228 6.83 -4.07 -14.81
CA LEU A 228 5.42 -3.85 -15.16
C LEU A 228 5.26 -3.04 -16.47
N ASP A 229 6.26 -2.24 -16.82
CA ASP A 229 6.23 -1.32 -17.96
C ASP A 229 7.08 -1.80 -19.14
N ASN A 230 7.99 -2.79 -18.91
CA ASN A 230 8.97 -3.22 -19.89
C ASN A 230 8.89 -4.73 -20.16
N GLY A 231 9.33 -5.15 -21.34
CA GLY A 231 9.52 -6.56 -21.65
C GLY A 231 10.72 -7.15 -20.88
N ILE A 232 10.78 -8.49 -20.75
CA ILE A 232 11.82 -9.17 -19.98
C ILE A 232 13.24 -8.78 -20.41
N THR A 233 13.50 -8.66 -21.71
CA THR A 233 14.84 -8.33 -22.24
C THR A 233 15.31 -6.94 -21.78
N GLU A 234 14.42 -5.94 -21.86
CA GLU A 234 14.70 -4.58 -21.40
C GLU A 234 14.77 -4.51 -19.89
N GLY A 235 13.85 -5.24 -19.19
CA GLY A 235 13.86 -5.35 -17.73
C GLY A 235 15.17 -5.94 -17.17
N VAL A 236 15.74 -6.95 -17.81
CA VAL A 236 17.04 -7.54 -17.42
C VAL A 236 18.19 -6.54 -17.59
N GLU A 237 18.17 -5.71 -18.63
CA GLU A 237 19.18 -4.65 -18.81
C GLU A 237 19.04 -3.56 -17.73
N ILE A 238 17.82 -3.14 -17.40
CA ILE A 238 17.55 -2.22 -16.31
C ILE A 238 18.07 -2.79 -14.98
N GLU A 239 17.82 -4.09 -14.71
CA GLU A 239 18.28 -4.79 -13.51
C GLU A 239 19.82 -4.83 -13.44
N ALA A 240 20.50 -5.15 -14.54
CA ALA A 240 21.95 -5.20 -14.59
C ALA A 240 22.58 -3.83 -14.28
N ILE A 241 22.03 -2.75 -14.83
CA ILE A 241 22.47 -1.38 -14.55
C ILE A 241 22.22 -1.04 -13.07
N ALA A 242 21.03 -1.34 -12.56
CA ALA A 242 20.67 -1.08 -11.18
C ALA A 242 21.55 -1.89 -10.20
N PHE A 243 21.81 -3.16 -10.49
CA PHE A 243 22.71 -4.00 -9.70
C PHE A 243 24.13 -3.43 -9.67
N ALA A 244 24.67 -3.06 -10.84
CA ALA A 244 26.02 -2.49 -10.94
C ALA A 244 26.14 -1.17 -10.14
N SER A 245 25.11 -0.31 -10.17
CA SER A 245 25.12 0.97 -9.44
C SER A 245 25.23 0.83 -7.93
N LEU A 246 24.83 -0.30 -7.36
CA LEU A 246 24.95 -0.56 -5.93
C LEU A 246 26.41 -0.73 -5.49
N PHE A 247 27.32 -1.10 -6.40
CA PHE A 247 28.76 -1.26 -6.08
C PHE A 247 29.47 0.09 -5.82
N ASP A 248 28.81 1.19 -6.13
CA ASP A 248 29.31 2.54 -5.82
C ASP A 248 28.79 3.06 -4.46
N THR A 249 28.17 2.19 -3.64
CA THR A 249 27.55 2.56 -2.35
C THR A 249 28.32 1.99 -1.15
N GLU A 250 28.34 2.74 -0.04
CA GLU A 250 28.92 2.24 1.23
C GLU A 250 28.20 1.00 1.75
N ASP A 251 26.90 0.92 1.57
CA ASP A 251 26.07 -0.19 2.08
C ASP A 251 26.41 -1.52 1.38
N GLN A 252 26.81 -1.50 0.11
CA GLN A 252 27.24 -2.71 -0.58
C GLN A 252 28.53 -3.26 0.05
N GLU A 253 29.51 -2.41 0.34
CA GLU A 253 30.76 -2.80 0.99
C GLU A 253 30.50 -3.33 2.40
N ILE A 254 29.68 -2.63 3.20
CA ILE A 254 29.25 -3.04 4.54
C ILE A 254 28.62 -4.42 4.49
N GLY A 255 27.65 -4.64 3.57
CA GLY A 255 26.94 -5.89 3.43
C GLY A 255 27.82 -7.07 3.07
N VAL A 256 28.75 -6.89 2.12
CA VAL A 256 29.72 -7.92 1.71
C VAL A 256 30.67 -8.24 2.86
N GLN A 257 31.21 -7.26 3.55
CA GLN A 257 32.11 -7.47 4.70
C GLN A 257 31.40 -8.19 5.85
N ALA A 258 30.19 -7.77 6.20
CA ALA A 258 29.38 -8.42 7.22
C ALA A 258 29.11 -9.90 6.89
N PHE A 259 28.79 -10.20 5.62
CA PHE A 259 28.60 -11.58 5.16
C PHE A 259 29.87 -12.43 5.29
N LEU A 260 31.03 -11.91 4.86
CA LEU A 260 32.31 -12.61 4.92
C LEU A 260 32.78 -12.85 6.35
N THR A 261 32.54 -11.91 7.25
CA THR A 261 32.94 -11.99 8.67
C THR A 261 31.88 -12.60 9.58
N ARG A 262 30.69 -12.92 9.05
CA ARG A 262 29.54 -13.47 9.79
C ARG A 262 29.10 -12.56 10.94
N THR A 263 29.02 -11.25 10.67
CA THR A 263 28.52 -10.22 11.58
C THR A 263 27.24 -9.61 11.03
N GLU A 264 26.49 -8.89 11.85
CA GLU A 264 25.35 -8.09 11.37
C GLU A 264 25.84 -6.79 10.74
N PRO A 265 25.26 -6.36 9.61
CA PRO A 265 25.64 -5.11 8.95
C PRO A 265 25.04 -3.89 9.67
N GLU A 266 25.83 -2.83 9.82
CA GLU A 266 25.38 -1.53 10.28
C GLU A 266 25.23 -0.58 9.08
N TRP A 267 24.04 -0.56 8.47
CA TRP A 267 23.78 0.19 7.27
C TRP A 267 23.95 1.71 7.45
N LYS A 268 24.45 2.36 6.42
CA LYS A 268 24.57 3.84 6.36
C LYS A 268 23.50 4.46 5.44
N HIS A 269 22.76 3.62 4.72
CA HIS A 269 21.69 3.98 3.82
C HIS A 269 22.10 4.89 2.65
N ARG A 270 23.35 4.79 2.22
CA ARG A 270 23.96 5.59 1.15
C ARG A 270 25.01 4.82 0.35
#